data_d4bdf01439b50f66721ef8999e4d5043
#
_entry.id   d4bdf01439b50f66721ef8999e4d5043
#
_cell.length_a   1.000
_cell.length_b   1.000
_cell.length_c   1.000
_cell.angle_alpha   90.00
_cell.angle_beta   90.00
_cell.angle_gamma   90.00
#
_symmetry.space_group_name_H-M   'P 1'
#
loop_
_entity.id
_entity.type
_entity.pdbx_description
1 polymer ?
#
loop_
_entity_poly.entity_id
_entity_poly.type
_entity_poly.pdbx_seq_one_letter_code
_entity_poly.pdbx_strand_id
1 'polypeptide(L)'
;MMAAAIALSMTACGGGTANSTAAAAADTTAAQTGAQAAAADTEAQASDWAPGTTVSIVVPAGAGGNTDLSARVFAEFAKKMTGADFIVVNANGAAGSVAANQVLSAAPDGHTFLYGHNLVNVANISGVTDYNYTAFKLGPTFALDPAQQMYANPDKYKTLDDFIEAAKAAPGQLKACTEVGAYTYYELLAFEKAAGIDLDLVDVGSNSDKVAAMLSGQVDLMPGAYINCKDYLEAGQFVCLGAPTEDRYDLIKDIPTLKEQGVDLVYPNCEF
;
A
#
# COMPACT_ATOMS: atom_id res chain seq x y z
N MET A 1 9.06 -30.74 45.06
CA MET A 1 8.27 -31.96 45.20
C MET A 1 7.21 -32.03 44.13
N MET A 2 7.20 -33.12 43.45
CA MET A 2 6.25 -33.73 42.49
C MET A 2 6.19 -33.13 41.09
N ALA A 3 6.93 -33.87 40.26
CA ALA A 3 6.72 -34.08 38.84
C ALA A 3 5.52 -34.96 38.56
N ALA A 4 4.82 -34.74 37.48
CA ALA A 4 4.02 -35.76 36.82
C ALA A 4 4.15 -35.64 35.32
N ALA A 5 4.93 -36.52 34.76
CA ALA A 5 4.97 -36.86 33.35
C ALA A 5 3.86 -37.83 33.02
N ILE A 6 3.20 -37.70 31.90
CA ILE A 6 2.45 -38.77 31.25
C ILE A 6 2.89 -38.86 29.79
N ALA A 7 3.36 -40.08 29.46
CA ALA A 7 3.88 -40.47 28.17
C ALA A 7 2.83 -41.14 27.30
N LEU A 8 3.04 -41.01 25.99
CA LEU A 8 2.89 -42.01 24.90
C LEU A 8 1.64 -42.89 24.78
N SER A 9 1.09 -42.91 23.59
CA SER A 9 0.93 -44.16 22.85
C SER A 9 0.91 -43.93 21.33
N MET A 10 1.92 -44.48 20.67
CA MET A 10 1.96 -44.82 19.25
C MET A 10 1.04 -46.02 18.97
N THR A 11 0.38 -45.98 17.81
CA THR A 11 0.00 -47.24 17.15
C THR A 11 0.20 -47.09 15.66
N ALA A 12 1.11 -47.87 15.14
CA ALA A 12 1.39 -48.07 13.72
C ALA A 12 0.64 -49.30 13.23
N CYS A 13 0.20 -49.31 12.00
CA CYS A 13 0.01 -50.46 11.07
C CYS A 13 -0.58 -49.86 9.80
N GLY A 14 -0.15 -50.05 8.57
CA GLY A 14 0.65 -51.06 7.94
C GLY A 14 0.14 -51.25 6.53
N GLY A 15 1.06 -51.22 5.53
CA GLY A 15 1.01 -52.17 4.45
C GLY A 15 0.51 -51.76 3.06
N GLY A 16 1.46 -51.66 2.11
CA GLY A 16 1.34 -52.25 0.77
C GLY A 16 0.79 -51.27 -0.33
N THR A 17 1.27 -51.11 -1.47
CA THR A 17 2.18 -51.81 -2.40
C THR A 17 2.52 -50.86 -3.53
N ALA A 18 3.73 -50.98 -4.06
CA ALA A 18 4.23 -50.30 -5.24
C ALA A 18 3.43 -50.63 -6.52
N ASN A 19 3.26 -49.66 -7.39
CA ASN A 19 3.36 -49.95 -8.81
C ASN A 19 3.96 -48.77 -9.58
N SER A 20 5.06 -49.07 -10.24
CA SER A 20 5.79 -48.24 -11.17
C SER A 20 5.08 -48.23 -12.51
N THR A 21 4.91 -47.09 -13.14
CA THR A 21 4.96 -47.00 -14.61
C THR A 21 5.47 -45.62 -15.01
N ALA A 22 6.44 -45.70 -15.90
CA ALA A 22 7.22 -44.61 -16.45
C ALA A 22 6.47 -43.85 -17.57
N ALA A 23 7.00 -42.63 -17.80
CA ALA A 23 7.08 -41.93 -19.07
C ALA A 23 5.81 -41.26 -19.64
N ALA A 24 5.88 -39.92 -19.69
CA ALA A 24 5.96 -39.21 -20.99
C ALA A 24 6.16 -37.73 -20.72
N ALA A 25 7.30 -37.19 -21.19
CA ALA A 25 7.51 -35.76 -21.35
C ALA A 25 6.53 -35.23 -22.37
N ALA A 26 5.72 -34.25 -21.98
CA ALA A 26 4.94 -33.44 -22.93
C ALA A 26 5.44 -31.99 -22.76
N ASP A 27 6.16 -31.58 -23.76
CA ASP A 27 6.53 -30.22 -24.11
C ASP A 27 5.24 -29.41 -24.27
N THR A 28 4.95 -28.48 -23.40
CA THR A 28 3.85 -27.52 -23.55
C THR A 28 4.42 -26.11 -23.57
N THR A 29 4.72 -25.69 -24.79
CA THR A 29 4.91 -24.29 -25.15
C THR A 29 3.66 -23.50 -24.73
N ALA A 30 3.74 -22.78 -23.61
CA ALA A 30 2.69 -21.85 -23.21
C ALA A 30 2.79 -20.60 -24.08
N ALA A 31 1.86 -20.50 -25.03
CA ALA A 31 1.60 -19.28 -25.77
C ALA A 31 1.08 -18.23 -24.79
N GLN A 32 1.86 -17.19 -24.56
CA GLN A 32 1.40 -15.95 -23.95
C GLN A 32 0.45 -15.25 -24.91
N THR A 33 -0.84 -15.45 -24.73
CA THR A 33 -1.86 -14.59 -25.31
C THR A 33 -2.00 -13.37 -24.42
N GLY A 34 -1.41 -12.25 -24.85
CA GLY A 34 -1.68 -10.94 -24.28
C GLY A 34 -3.18 -10.64 -24.40
N ALA A 35 -3.86 -10.65 -23.28
CA ALA A 35 -5.21 -10.13 -23.18
C ALA A 35 -5.12 -8.60 -23.20
N GLN A 36 -5.11 -8.03 -24.38
CA GLN A 36 -5.39 -6.63 -24.62
C GLN A 36 -6.87 -6.44 -24.28
N ALA A 37 -7.15 -5.86 -23.12
CA ALA A 37 -8.50 -5.48 -22.75
C ALA A 37 -8.98 -4.42 -23.75
N ALA A 38 -9.82 -4.84 -24.68
CA ALA A 38 -10.59 -3.93 -25.49
C ALA A 38 -11.48 -3.12 -24.51
N ALA A 39 -11.23 -1.81 -24.43
CA ALA A 39 -12.17 -0.89 -23.84
C ALA A 39 -13.47 -1.00 -24.65
N ALA A 40 -14.43 -1.74 -24.12
CA ALA A 40 -15.79 -1.66 -24.58
C ALA A 40 -16.30 -0.29 -24.12
N ASP A 41 -16.52 0.62 -25.05
CA ASP A 41 -17.38 1.79 -24.86
C ASP A 41 -18.80 1.30 -24.55
N THR A 42 -18.99 0.84 -23.32
CA THR A 42 -20.33 0.74 -22.76
C THR A 42 -20.64 2.15 -22.27
N GLU A 43 -21.40 2.91 -23.04
CA GLU A 43 -22.10 4.08 -22.51
C GLU A 43 -22.81 3.58 -21.25
N ALA A 44 -22.27 3.91 -20.10
CA ALA A 44 -22.94 3.68 -18.83
C ALA A 44 -24.20 4.52 -18.87
N GLN A 45 -25.35 3.88 -19.08
CA GLN A 45 -26.63 4.51 -18.87
C GLN A 45 -26.59 5.05 -17.44
N ALA A 46 -26.53 6.37 -17.33
CA ALA A 46 -26.64 7.03 -16.05
C ALA A 46 -27.92 6.49 -15.39
N SER A 47 -27.76 5.70 -14.33
CA SER A 47 -28.92 5.27 -13.56
C SER A 47 -29.52 6.56 -12.94
N ASP A 48 -30.84 6.74 -13.03
CA ASP A 48 -31.56 7.83 -12.35
C ASP A 48 -31.47 7.71 -10.81
N TRP A 49 -30.63 6.79 -10.31
CA TRP A 49 -30.41 6.61 -8.89
C TRP A 49 -29.52 7.71 -8.32
N ALA A 50 -29.99 8.38 -7.30
CA ALA A 50 -29.20 9.29 -6.48
C ALA A 50 -29.46 8.99 -4.99
N PRO A 51 -28.43 9.14 -4.13
CA PRO A 51 -28.64 9.00 -2.69
C PRO A 51 -29.71 9.98 -2.19
N GLY A 52 -30.67 9.50 -1.42
CA GLY A 52 -31.73 10.35 -0.84
C GLY A 52 -31.27 11.20 0.35
N THR A 53 -30.08 10.91 0.89
CA THR A 53 -29.47 11.59 2.05
C THR A 53 -27.97 11.77 1.84
N THR A 54 -27.32 12.49 2.75
CA THR A 54 -25.85 12.66 2.76
C THR A 54 -25.12 11.31 2.83
N VAL A 55 -24.09 11.16 2.01
CA VAL A 55 -23.21 9.99 1.99
C VAL A 55 -21.93 10.30 2.75
N SER A 56 -21.56 9.40 3.67
CA SER A 56 -20.32 9.49 4.44
C SER A 56 -19.23 8.63 3.78
N ILE A 57 -18.10 9.25 3.48
CA ILE A 57 -16.88 8.58 2.99
C ILE A 57 -15.90 8.55 4.15
N VAL A 58 -15.74 7.37 4.77
CA VAL A 58 -14.85 7.19 5.90
C VAL A 58 -13.45 6.84 5.37
N VAL A 59 -12.47 7.65 5.77
CA VAL A 59 -11.08 7.58 5.28
C VAL A 59 -10.15 7.20 6.42
N PRO A 60 -9.34 6.13 6.29
CA PRO A 60 -8.41 5.66 7.30
C PRO A 60 -7.09 6.44 7.31
N ALA A 61 -7.16 7.75 7.10
CA ALA A 61 -5.99 8.61 7.03
C ALA A 61 -6.27 9.95 7.71
N GLY A 62 -5.20 10.61 8.12
CA GLY A 62 -5.26 12.00 8.61
C GLY A 62 -5.62 12.97 7.48
N ALA A 63 -6.25 14.09 7.86
CA ALA A 63 -6.60 15.15 6.91
C ALA A 63 -5.34 15.69 6.20
N GLY A 64 -5.44 15.91 4.87
CA GLY A 64 -4.33 16.37 4.03
C GLY A 64 -3.37 15.25 3.58
N GLY A 65 -3.60 14.00 4.01
CA GLY A 65 -2.89 12.84 3.45
C GLY A 65 -3.37 12.47 2.05
N ASN A 66 -2.62 11.62 1.35
CA ASN A 66 -2.93 11.24 -0.04
C ASN A 66 -4.35 10.67 -0.18
N THR A 67 -4.71 9.70 0.68
CA THR A 67 -6.03 9.07 0.68
C THR A 67 -7.16 10.06 1.02
N ASP A 68 -6.92 11.03 1.89
CA ASP A 68 -7.89 12.10 2.19
C ASP A 68 -8.12 13.02 0.99
N LEU A 69 -7.04 13.43 0.33
CA LEU A 69 -7.13 14.30 -0.84
C LEU A 69 -7.86 13.62 -2.00
N SER A 70 -7.55 12.35 -2.29
CA SER A 70 -8.24 11.59 -3.34
C SER A 70 -9.71 11.35 -3.00
N ALA A 71 -10.04 11.06 -1.73
CA ALA A 71 -11.42 10.94 -1.29
C ALA A 71 -12.23 12.25 -1.44
N ARG A 72 -11.61 13.41 -1.21
CA ARG A 72 -12.27 14.72 -1.42
C ARG A 72 -12.53 15.00 -2.89
N VAL A 73 -11.58 14.64 -3.77
CA VAL A 73 -11.79 14.72 -5.23
C VAL A 73 -12.94 13.82 -5.65
N PHE A 74 -12.99 12.59 -5.14
CA PHE A 74 -14.10 11.66 -5.38
C PHE A 74 -15.43 12.25 -4.89
N ALA A 75 -15.47 12.77 -3.66
CA ALA A 75 -16.68 13.37 -3.06
C ALA A 75 -17.22 14.54 -3.91
N GLU A 76 -16.34 15.42 -4.38
CA GLU A 76 -16.71 16.55 -5.23
C GLU A 76 -17.27 16.07 -6.58
N PHE A 77 -16.62 15.07 -7.20
CA PHE A 77 -17.08 14.52 -8.46
C PHE A 77 -18.42 13.78 -8.31
N ALA A 78 -18.57 12.95 -7.28
CA ALA A 78 -19.79 12.22 -6.97
C ALA A 78 -20.97 13.19 -6.71
N LYS A 79 -20.73 14.29 -5.99
CA LYS A 79 -21.72 15.35 -5.78
C LYS A 79 -22.15 15.99 -7.12
N LYS A 80 -21.20 16.28 -8.02
CA LYS A 80 -21.53 16.83 -9.35
C LYS A 80 -22.38 15.87 -10.18
N MET A 81 -22.10 14.56 -10.07
CA MET A 81 -22.82 13.54 -10.85
C MET A 81 -24.20 13.21 -10.31
N THR A 82 -24.40 13.22 -8.98
CA THR A 82 -25.62 12.73 -8.33
C THR A 82 -26.49 13.84 -7.74
N GLY A 83 -25.92 15.03 -7.50
CA GLY A 83 -26.58 16.12 -6.78
C GLY A 83 -26.67 15.91 -5.26
N ALA A 84 -26.24 14.75 -4.75
CA ALA A 84 -26.23 14.45 -3.31
C ALA A 84 -25.00 15.02 -2.61
N ASP A 85 -25.08 15.21 -1.31
CA ASP A 85 -23.95 15.62 -0.50
C ASP A 85 -23.10 14.42 -0.10
N PHE A 86 -21.78 14.51 -0.36
CA PHE A 86 -20.77 13.57 0.08
C PHE A 86 -19.84 14.26 1.07
N ILE A 87 -19.65 13.65 2.25
CA ILE A 87 -18.78 14.18 3.29
C ILE A 87 -17.64 13.22 3.56
N VAL A 88 -16.42 13.74 3.68
CA VAL A 88 -15.23 12.96 4.04
C VAL A 88 -15.04 13.00 5.55
N VAL A 89 -14.95 11.81 6.16
CA VAL A 89 -14.76 11.61 7.60
C VAL A 89 -13.43 10.90 7.83
N ASN A 90 -12.45 11.61 8.38
CA ASN A 90 -11.16 11.02 8.71
C ASN A 90 -11.25 10.20 10.01
N ALA A 91 -10.85 8.93 9.94
CA ALA A 91 -10.86 7.99 11.07
C ALA A 91 -9.54 7.21 11.08
N ASN A 92 -8.44 7.92 11.35
CA ASN A 92 -7.10 7.34 11.39
C ASN A 92 -6.88 6.46 12.62
N GLY A 93 -5.98 5.50 12.52
CA GLY A 93 -5.47 4.69 13.62
C GLY A 93 -5.57 3.18 13.41
N ALA A 94 -4.73 2.46 14.17
CA ALA A 94 -4.64 1.01 14.21
C ALA A 94 -4.59 0.38 12.80
N ALA A 95 -3.65 0.82 11.96
CA ALA A 95 -3.48 0.37 10.58
C ALA A 95 -4.78 0.46 9.73
N GLY A 96 -5.63 1.47 9.99
CA GLY A 96 -6.89 1.69 9.28
C GLY A 96 -8.10 0.92 9.82
N SER A 97 -7.92 0.07 10.84
CA SER A 97 -9.02 -0.73 11.40
C SER A 97 -10.10 0.14 12.09
N VAL A 98 -9.75 1.33 12.57
CA VAL A 98 -10.72 2.29 13.15
C VAL A 98 -11.76 2.68 12.10
N ALA A 99 -11.34 3.10 10.93
CA ALA A 99 -12.25 3.44 9.82
C ALA A 99 -13.04 2.21 9.35
N ALA A 100 -12.37 1.07 9.18
CA ALA A 100 -12.99 -0.17 8.75
C ALA A 100 -14.11 -0.62 9.71
N ASN A 101 -13.86 -0.60 11.02
CA ASN A 101 -14.85 -0.95 12.04
C ASN A 101 -16.02 0.03 12.08
N GLN A 102 -15.77 1.32 11.85
CA GLN A 102 -16.85 2.31 11.75
C GLN A 102 -17.80 1.98 10.61
N VAL A 103 -17.29 1.61 9.44
CA VAL A 103 -18.11 1.24 8.29
C VAL A 103 -18.81 -0.11 8.48
N LEU A 104 -18.13 -1.12 9.04
CA LEU A 104 -18.74 -2.41 9.35
C LEU A 104 -19.89 -2.30 10.36
N SER A 105 -19.84 -1.30 11.24
CA SER A 105 -20.89 -1.04 12.23
C SER A 105 -22.03 -0.17 11.69
N ALA A 106 -21.88 0.45 10.52
CA ALA A 106 -22.90 1.27 9.88
C ALA A 106 -24.01 0.41 9.24
N ALA A 107 -25.16 1.02 9.01
CA ALA A 107 -26.23 0.37 8.25
C ALA A 107 -25.78 0.09 6.81
N PRO A 108 -26.05 -1.10 6.25
CA PRO A 108 -25.66 -1.44 4.87
C PRO A 108 -26.65 -0.86 3.85
N ASP A 109 -26.95 0.42 3.95
CA ASP A 109 -27.95 1.15 3.16
C ASP A 109 -27.37 1.96 1.99
N GLY A 110 -26.02 1.90 1.82
CA GLY A 110 -25.32 2.61 0.74
C GLY A 110 -25.00 4.08 1.07
N HIS A 111 -25.12 4.52 2.34
CA HIS A 111 -24.79 5.89 2.75
C HIS A 111 -23.49 6.01 3.54
N THR A 112 -22.79 4.88 3.78
CA THR A 112 -21.49 4.89 4.46
C THR A 112 -20.53 3.99 3.72
N PHE A 113 -19.44 4.56 3.23
CA PHE A 113 -18.39 3.85 2.47
C PHE A 113 -17.06 3.94 3.18
N LEU A 114 -16.28 2.87 3.12
CA LEU A 114 -14.85 2.90 3.39
C LEU A 114 -14.12 3.26 2.08
N TYR A 115 -13.36 4.32 2.10
CA TYR A 115 -12.50 4.72 0.99
C TYR A 115 -11.04 4.53 1.41
N GLY A 116 -10.31 3.73 0.68
CA GLY A 116 -8.92 3.46 1.04
C GLY A 116 -8.17 2.66 0.00
N HIS A 117 -7.11 2.06 0.43
CA HIS A 117 -6.26 1.17 -0.35
C HIS A 117 -6.31 -0.24 0.27
N ASN A 118 -5.32 -1.09 0.02
CA ASN A 118 -5.22 -2.46 0.52
C ASN A 118 -5.11 -2.61 2.06
N LEU A 119 -5.34 -1.52 2.82
CA LEU A 119 -5.18 -1.44 4.28
C LEU A 119 -5.92 -2.54 5.05
N VAL A 120 -7.14 -2.91 4.63
CA VAL A 120 -7.94 -3.95 5.32
C VAL A 120 -7.24 -5.30 5.25
N ASN A 121 -6.63 -5.64 4.10
CA ASN A 121 -5.84 -6.86 3.94
C ASN A 121 -4.54 -6.79 4.74
N VAL A 122 -3.88 -5.64 4.71
CA VAL A 122 -2.65 -5.42 5.47
C VAL A 122 -2.91 -5.55 6.97
N ALA A 123 -3.98 -4.93 7.50
CA ALA A 123 -4.38 -5.07 8.90
C ALA A 123 -4.68 -6.52 9.30
N ASN A 124 -5.32 -7.29 8.41
CA ASN A 124 -5.59 -8.71 8.64
C ASN A 124 -4.31 -9.55 8.65
N ILE A 125 -3.44 -9.38 7.66
CA ILE A 125 -2.16 -10.12 7.57
C ILE A 125 -1.26 -9.79 8.77
N SER A 126 -1.30 -8.54 9.26
CA SER A 126 -0.55 -8.10 10.43
C SER A 126 -1.16 -8.56 11.76
N GLY A 127 -2.32 -9.22 11.74
CA GLY A 127 -3.02 -9.67 12.95
C GLY A 127 -3.72 -8.56 13.73
N VAL A 128 -3.89 -7.37 13.16
CA VAL A 128 -4.63 -6.25 13.77
C VAL A 128 -6.14 -6.48 13.71
N THR A 129 -6.62 -7.16 12.65
CA THR A 129 -8.03 -7.52 12.49
C THR A 129 -8.18 -9.02 12.22
N ASP A 130 -9.33 -9.58 12.56
CA ASP A 130 -9.74 -10.95 12.26
C ASP A 130 -10.56 -11.06 10.95
N TYR A 131 -10.76 -9.94 10.25
CA TYR A 131 -11.44 -9.84 8.97
C TYR A 131 -10.54 -9.19 7.91
N ASN A 132 -10.87 -9.40 6.64
CA ASN A 132 -10.23 -8.80 5.46
C ASN A 132 -11.27 -8.12 4.56
N TYR A 133 -10.90 -7.79 3.32
CA TYR A 133 -11.78 -7.12 2.36
C TYR A 133 -13.09 -7.88 2.08
N THR A 134 -13.17 -9.19 2.31
CA THR A 134 -14.40 -9.98 2.07
C THR A 134 -15.53 -9.65 3.07
N ALA A 135 -15.21 -8.93 4.15
CA ALA A 135 -16.23 -8.41 5.07
C ALA A 135 -17.02 -7.22 4.49
N PHE A 136 -16.56 -6.68 3.36
CA PHE A 136 -17.17 -5.53 2.68
C PHE A 136 -17.75 -5.92 1.34
N LYS A 137 -18.74 -5.16 0.87
CA LYS A 137 -19.15 -5.18 -0.53
C LYS A 137 -18.23 -4.23 -1.28
N LEU A 138 -17.39 -4.78 -2.16
CA LEU A 138 -16.41 -3.99 -2.89
C LEU A 138 -17.08 -3.08 -3.93
N GLY A 139 -16.60 -1.84 -3.97
CA GLY A 139 -16.82 -0.89 -5.05
C GLY A 139 -15.78 -1.05 -6.19
N PRO A 140 -15.83 -0.18 -7.20
CA PRO A 140 -14.82 -0.13 -8.24
C PRO A 140 -13.49 0.45 -7.70
N THR A 141 -12.37 0.08 -8.32
CA THR A 141 -11.11 0.80 -8.15
C THR A 141 -11.27 2.20 -8.70
N PHE A 142 -11.01 3.21 -7.87
CA PHE A 142 -11.20 4.60 -8.22
C PHE A 142 -9.90 5.27 -8.69
N ALA A 143 -8.78 4.96 -8.03
CA ALA A 143 -7.49 5.52 -8.36
C ALA A 143 -6.38 4.48 -8.31
N LEU A 144 -5.38 4.65 -9.15
CA LEU A 144 -4.11 3.95 -9.09
C LEU A 144 -3.04 4.96 -8.66
N ASP A 145 -2.40 4.68 -7.54
CA ASP A 145 -1.17 5.35 -7.16
C ASP A 145 -0.03 4.42 -7.62
N PRO A 146 0.79 4.85 -8.58
CA PRO A 146 1.82 3.97 -9.15
C PRO A 146 2.78 3.44 -8.10
N ALA A 147 3.13 4.28 -7.13
CA ALA A 147 3.94 3.93 -5.96
C ALA A 147 4.15 5.12 -5.04
N GLN A 148 4.60 4.85 -3.81
CA GLN A 148 5.19 5.85 -2.95
C GLN A 148 6.68 5.96 -3.32
N GLN A 149 7.10 7.12 -3.86
CA GLN A 149 8.50 7.34 -4.21
C GLN A 149 9.36 7.47 -2.95
N MET A 150 10.65 7.16 -3.07
CA MET A 150 11.62 7.27 -1.98
C MET A 150 12.29 8.64 -1.99
N TYR A 151 12.07 9.44 -0.94
CA TYR A 151 12.64 10.79 -0.81
C TYR A 151 13.68 10.85 0.30
N ALA A 152 14.70 11.69 0.11
CA ALA A 152 15.75 11.95 1.07
C ALA A 152 16.13 13.43 1.13
N ASN A 153 16.96 13.80 2.12
CA ASN A 153 17.53 15.13 2.21
C ASN A 153 18.70 15.28 1.21
N PRO A 154 18.63 16.22 0.26
CA PRO A 154 19.67 16.40 -0.78
C PRO A 154 21.03 16.86 -0.23
N ASP A 155 21.09 17.42 0.99
CA ASP A 155 22.36 17.78 1.64
C ASP A 155 23.12 16.56 2.15
N LYS A 156 22.41 15.45 2.39
CA LYS A 156 23.03 14.19 2.86
C LYS A 156 23.20 13.18 1.73
N TYR A 157 22.17 13.02 0.88
CA TYR A 157 22.14 11.99 -0.16
C TYR A 157 21.68 12.61 -1.48
N LYS A 158 22.42 12.38 -2.56
CA LYS A 158 22.06 12.89 -3.90
C LYS A 158 21.50 11.81 -4.81
N THR A 159 21.89 10.57 -4.57
CA THR A 159 21.52 9.40 -5.36
C THR A 159 21.05 8.25 -4.47
N LEU A 160 20.41 7.26 -5.09
CA LEU A 160 20.05 6.03 -4.40
C LEU A 160 21.29 5.30 -3.90
N ASP A 161 22.36 5.28 -4.70
CA ASP A 161 23.62 4.63 -4.35
C ASP A 161 24.25 5.28 -3.11
N ASP A 162 24.30 6.63 -3.02
CA ASP A 162 24.79 7.35 -1.83
C ASP A 162 24.04 6.90 -0.56
N PHE A 163 22.72 6.77 -0.67
CA PHE A 163 21.90 6.34 0.44
C PHE A 163 22.17 4.89 0.84
N ILE A 164 22.21 3.98 -0.15
CA ILE A 164 22.45 2.54 0.08
C ILE A 164 23.85 2.31 0.68
N GLU A 165 24.87 3.01 0.18
CA GLU A 165 26.22 2.92 0.72
C GLU A 165 26.28 3.40 2.17
N ALA A 166 25.63 4.53 2.48
CA ALA A 166 25.54 5.04 3.84
C ALA A 166 24.82 4.06 4.79
N ALA A 167 23.70 3.47 4.32
CA ALA A 167 22.96 2.48 5.10
C ALA A 167 23.78 1.20 5.35
N LYS A 168 24.51 0.72 4.35
CA LYS A 168 25.44 -0.43 4.52
C LYS A 168 26.61 -0.13 5.46
N ALA A 169 27.09 1.11 5.48
CA ALA A 169 28.16 1.53 6.38
C ALA A 169 27.70 1.66 7.85
N ALA A 170 26.41 1.89 8.08
CA ALA A 170 25.83 2.09 9.40
C ALA A 170 24.49 1.33 9.55
N PRO A 171 24.47 0.00 9.58
CA PRO A 171 23.25 -0.79 9.66
C PRO A 171 22.38 -0.42 10.87
N GLY A 172 21.06 -0.24 10.66
CA GLY A 172 20.09 0.11 11.68
C GLY A 172 20.24 1.53 12.25
N GLN A 173 21.03 2.41 11.63
CA GLN A 173 21.25 3.77 12.13
C GLN A 173 20.51 4.85 11.30
N LEU A 174 20.32 4.61 10.00
CA LEU A 174 19.58 5.53 9.15
C LEU A 174 18.08 5.37 9.42
N LYS A 175 17.39 6.49 9.62
CA LYS A 175 15.98 6.52 9.99
C LYS A 175 15.10 6.64 8.76
N ALA A 176 14.16 5.70 8.61
CA ALA A 176 13.11 5.77 7.60
C ALA A 176 11.75 5.95 8.27
N CYS A 177 11.00 6.97 7.87
CA CYS A 177 9.71 7.24 8.49
C CYS A 177 8.56 6.47 7.82
N THR A 178 7.67 5.97 8.67
CA THR A 178 6.48 5.24 8.25
C THR A 178 5.34 5.41 9.23
N GLU A 179 4.24 4.73 9.01
CA GLU A 179 3.23 4.36 10.00
C GLU A 179 3.31 2.83 10.16
N VAL A 180 3.66 2.36 11.35
CA VAL A 180 3.88 0.93 11.60
C VAL A 180 2.62 0.13 11.32
N GLY A 181 2.76 -0.95 10.54
CA GLY A 181 1.67 -1.80 10.12
C GLY A 181 0.85 -1.27 8.93
N ALA A 182 1.17 -0.08 8.41
CA ALA A 182 0.56 0.47 7.20
C ALA A 182 1.34 0.07 5.92
N TYR A 183 0.84 0.50 4.76
CA TYR A 183 1.43 0.22 3.45
C TYR A 183 2.93 0.57 3.37
N THR A 184 3.31 1.78 3.79
CA THR A 184 4.70 2.25 3.71
C THR A 184 5.65 1.50 4.65
N TYR A 185 5.15 0.89 5.72
CA TYR A 185 5.96 0.03 6.58
C TYR A 185 6.44 -1.21 5.84
N TYR A 186 5.52 -1.91 5.16
CA TYR A 186 5.87 -3.10 4.39
C TYR A 186 6.65 -2.77 3.12
N GLU A 187 6.41 -1.60 2.52
CA GLU A 187 7.21 -1.08 1.42
C GLU A 187 8.67 -0.90 1.82
N LEU A 188 8.92 -0.29 2.99
CA LEU A 188 10.28 -0.13 3.52
C LEU A 188 10.94 -1.48 3.87
N LEU A 189 10.22 -2.43 4.48
CA LEU A 189 10.75 -3.77 4.71
C LEU A 189 11.13 -4.49 3.41
N ALA A 190 10.31 -4.31 2.35
CA ALA A 190 10.63 -4.85 1.04
C ALA A 190 11.85 -4.16 0.42
N PHE A 191 11.99 -2.84 0.60
CA PHE A 191 13.13 -2.07 0.15
C PHE A 191 14.43 -2.49 0.86
N GLU A 192 14.42 -2.62 2.18
CA GLU A 192 15.56 -3.13 2.95
C GLU A 192 16.04 -4.47 2.41
N LYS A 193 15.09 -5.39 2.19
CA LYS A 193 15.41 -6.73 1.66
C LYS A 193 15.99 -6.65 0.24
N ALA A 194 15.40 -5.84 -0.65
CA ALA A 194 15.83 -5.73 -2.04
C ALA A 194 17.20 -5.03 -2.18
N ALA A 195 17.45 -4.00 -1.36
CA ALA A 195 18.70 -3.25 -1.35
C ALA A 195 19.80 -3.88 -0.50
N GLY A 196 19.46 -4.86 0.36
CA GLY A 196 20.38 -5.50 1.28
C GLY A 196 20.91 -4.55 2.35
N ILE A 197 20.01 -3.74 2.93
CA ILE A 197 20.29 -2.74 3.97
C ILE A 197 19.41 -2.98 5.21
N ASP A 198 19.75 -2.31 6.31
CA ASP A 198 19.00 -2.32 7.57
C ASP A 198 18.76 -0.87 8.02
N LEU A 199 17.53 -0.49 8.29
CA LEU A 199 17.09 0.86 8.64
C LEU A 199 16.41 0.89 10.01
N ASP A 200 16.44 2.03 10.69
CA ASP A 200 15.61 2.31 11.86
C ASP A 200 14.24 2.82 11.39
N LEU A 201 13.22 1.96 11.40
CA LEU A 201 11.87 2.30 10.96
C LEU A 201 11.11 3.05 12.05
N VAL A 202 10.93 4.35 11.87
CA VAL A 202 10.34 5.27 12.85
C VAL A 202 8.86 5.52 12.53
N ASP A 203 7.99 5.25 13.49
CA ASP A 203 6.56 5.60 13.38
C ASP A 203 6.39 7.12 13.60
N VAL A 204 5.97 7.81 12.55
CA VAL A 204 5.70 9.26 12.60
C VAL A 204 4.26 9.60 12.22
N GLY A 205 3.43 8.59 11.89
CA GLY A 205 2.03 8.78 11.55
C GLY A 205 1.78 9.15 10.08
N SER A 206 0.95 10.18 9.86
CA SER A 206 0.43 10.55 8.54
C SER A 206 1.50 11.06 7.56
N ASN A 207 1.13 11.18 6.27
CA ASN A 207 2.05 11.73 5.27
C ASN A 207 2.52 13.16 5.59
N SER A 208 1.65 13.99 6.17
CA SER A 208 2.03 15.34 6.61
C SER A 208 3.09 15.31 7.72
N ASP A 209 3.00 14.34 8.64
CA ASP A 209 3.97 14.16 9.72
C ASP A 209 5.32 13.67 9.16
N LYS A 210 5.28 12.77 8.16
CA LYS A 210 6.48 12.31 7.46
C LYS A 210 7.22 13.45 6.77
N VAL A 211 6.49 14.32 6.05
CA VAL A 211 7.06 15.53 5.42
C VAL A 211 7.70 16.43 6.48
N ALA A 212 7.03 16.67 7.59
CA ALA A 212 7.59 17.50 8.68
C ALA A 212 8.85 16.87 9.30
N ALA A 213 8.86 15.56 9.50
CA ALA A 213 10.02 14.82 10.01
C ALA A 213 11.22 14.89 9.05
N MET A 214 10.98 14.80 7.73
CA MET A 214 12.03 14.94 6.72
C MET A 214 12.59 16.36 6.68
N LEU A 215 11.72 17.39 6.65
CA LEU A 215 12.14 18.79 6.63
C LEU A 215 12.92 19.20 7.87
N SER A 216 12.57 18.63 9.03
CA SER A 216 13.30 18.88 10.29
C SER A 216 14.59 18.08 10.45
N GLY A 217 14.90 17.17 9.49
CA GLY A 217 16.09 16.32 9.53
C GLY A 217 16.04 15.21 10.59
N GLN A 218 14.84 14.89 11.09
CA GLN A 218 14.64 13.80 12.06
C GLN A 218 14.77 12.41 11.42
N VAL A 219 14.54 12.32 10.11
CA VAL A 219 14.61 11.08 9.33
C VAL A 219 15.49 11.28 8.10
N ASP A 220 16.00 10.17 7.56
CA ASP A 220 16.91 10.12 6.41
C ASP A 220 16.19 9.70 5.14
N LEU A 221 15.12 8.88 5.26
CA LEU A 221 14.31 8.38 4.15
C LEU A 221 12.82 8.53 4.45
N MET A 222 12.06 8.89 3.41
CA MET A 222 10.61 9.02 3.46
C MET A 222 9.97 8.44 2.20
N PRO A 223 9.16 7.38 2.29
CA PRO A 223 8.25 7.02 1.21
C PRO A 223 7.07 7.99 1.17
N GLY A 224 6.70 8.45 -0.01
CA GLY A 224 5.62 9.41 -0.17
C GLY A 224 5.12 9.55 -1.60
N ALA A 225 3.84 9.93 -1.77
CA ALA A 225 3.26 10.19 -3.08
C ALA A 225 3.84 11.46 -3.70
N TYR A 226 4.11 11.42 -5.00
CA TYR A 226 4.68 12.55 -5.76
C TYR A 226 3.91 13.85 -5.56
N ILE A 227 2.58 13.77 -5.60
CA ILE A 227 1.72 14.97 -5.47
C ILE A 227 1.95 15.74 -4.16
N ASN A 228 2.34 15.06 -3.09
CA ASN A 228 2.59 15.66 -1.80
C ASN A 228 4.04 16.16 -1.63
N CYS A 229 4.94 15.75 -2.53
CA CYS A 229 6.37 16.02 -2.42
C CYS A 229 6.93 16.91 -3.54
N LYS A 230 6.19 17.12 -4.64
CA LYS A 230 6.66 17.83 -5.83
C LYS A 230 7.16 19.25 -5.53
N ASP A 231 6.44 20.00 -4.69
CA ASP A 231 6.80 21.39 -4.37
C ASP A 231 8.13 21.44 -3.58
N TYR A 232 8.40 20.45 -2.75
CA TYR A 232 9.66 20.30 -2.01
C TYR A 232 10.82 19.86 -2.93
N LEU A 233 10.53 19.04 -3.95
CA LEU A 233 11.50 18.69 -4.99
C LEU A 233 11.88 19.92 -5.82
N GLU A 234 10.89 20.72 -6.28
CA GLU A 234 11.09 21.95 -7.04
C GLU A 234 11.85 23.00 -6.22
N ALA A 235 11.60 23.06 -4.91
CA ALA A 235 12.33 23.93 -3.98
C ALA A 235 13.73 23.41 -3.62
N GLY A 236 14.14 22.21 -4.07
CA GLY A 236 15.42 21.59 -3.73
C GLY A 236 15.55 21.17 -2.27
N GLN A 237 14.43 21.04 -1.56
CA GLN A 237 14.39 20.58 -0.16
C GLN A 237 14.37 19.06 -0.04
N PHE A 238 13.91 18.35 -1.08
CA PHE A 238 13.95 16.91 -1.20
C PHE A 238 14.70 16.51 -2.48
N VAL A 239 15.27 15.31 -2.45
CA VAL A 239 15.69 14.56 -3.62
C VAL A 239 14.85 13.29 -3.70
N CYS A 240 14.40 12.90 -4.90
CA CYS A 240 13.76 11.62 -5.11
C CYS A 240 14.83 10.60 -5.53
N LEU A 241 15.00 9.57 -4.72
CA LEU A 241 15.98 8.51 -4.95
C LEU A 241 15.50 7.47 -5.97
N GLY A 242 14.18 7.37 -6.18
CA GLY A 242 13.59 6.47 -7.16
C GLY A 242 12.15 6.07 -6.84
N ALA A 243 11.50 5.44 -7.81
CA ALA A 243 10.15 4.92 -7.71
C ALA A 243 10.15 3.39 -7.72
N PRO A 244 9.43 2.71 -6.80
CA PRO A 244 9.30 1.25 -6.79
C PRO A 244 8.24 0.79 -7.80
N THR A 245 8.44 1.11 -9.08
CA THR A 245 7.56 0.76 -10.21
C THR A 245 8.27 -0.09 -11.23
N GLU A 246 7.52 -0.86 -12.02
CA GLU A 246 8.08 -1.67 -13.12
C GLU A 246 8.69 -0.78 -14.20
N ASP A 247 7.92 0.22 -14.62
CA ASP A 247 8.30 1.21 -15.64
C ASP A 247 8.17 2.63 -15.07
N ARG A 248 8.78 3.60 -15.76
CA ARG A 248 8.60 5.02 -15.44
C ARG A 248 7.20 5.47 -15.81
N TYR A 249 6.58 6.22 -14.93
CA TYR A 249 5.27 6.83 -15.14
C TYR A 249 5.39 8.16 -15.88
N ASP A 250 4.48 8.44 -16.80
CA ASP A 250 4.48 9.68 -17.60
C ASP A 250 4.54 10.94 -16.73
N LEU A 251 3.81 10.93 -15.60
CA LEU A 251 3.77 12.05 -14.66
C LEU A 251 5.11 12.30 -13.95
N ILE A 252 5.90 11.24 -13.77
CA ILE A 252 7.19 11.25 -13.05
C ILE A 252 8.31 10.62 -13.91
N LYS A 253 8.23 10.77 -15.22
CA LYS A 253 9.15 10.14 -16.20
C LYS A 253 10.62 10.45 -15.98
N ASP A 254 10.92 11.58 -15.34
CA ASP A 254 12.28 12.01 -15.02
C ASP A 254 12.83 11.32 -13.74
N ILE A 255 11.97 10.66 -12.97
CA ILE A 255 12.36 9.88 -11.79
C ILE A 255 12.67 8.46 -12.25
N PRO A 256 13.90 7.95 -12.01
CA PRO A 256 14.25 6.57 -12.33
C PRO A 256 13.50 5.60 -11.43
N THR A 257 13.22 4.40 -11.95
CA THR A 257 12.71 3.33 -11.10
C THR A 257 13.84 2.79 -10.21
N LEU A 258 13.48 2.16 -9.08
CA LEU A 258 14.46 1.45 -8.25
C LEU A 258 15.12 0.31 -9.03
N LYS A 259 14.35 -0.34 -9.90
CA LYS A 259 14.78 -1.44 -10.75
C LYS A 259 15.85 -1.01 -11.78
N GLU A 260 15.66 0.16 -12.43
CA GLU A 260 16.67 0.75 -13.32
C GLU A 260 18.00 1.03 -12.61
N GLN A 261 17.96 1.25 -11.30
CA GLN A 261 19.10 1.53 -10.44
C GLN A 261 19.64 0.27 -9.73
N GLY A 262 19.18 -0.93 -10.11
CA GLY A 262 19.68 -2.21 -9.61
C GLY A 262 19.02 -2.72 -8.33
N VAL A 263 18.00 -2.06 -7.83
CA VAL A 263 17.17 -2.55 -6.71
C VAL A 263 15.89 -3.15 -7.26
N ASP A 264 15.79 -4.48 -7.27
CA ASP A 264 14.64 -5.22 -7.82
C ASP A 264 13.43 -5.15 -6.88
N LEU A 265 12.78 -3.99 -6.88
CA LEU A 265 11.57 -3.73 -6.10
C LEU A 265 10.49 -3.06 -6.96
N VAL A 266 9.33 -3.71 -7.00
CA VAL A 266 8.08 -3.16 -7.55
C VAL A 266 7.01 -3.28 -6.48
N TYR A 267 6.45 -2.14 -6.07
CA TYR A 267 5.51 -2.08 -4.95
C TYR A 267 4.33 -1.12 -5.24
N PRO A 268 3.35 -1.55 -6.07
CA PRO A 268 2.23 -0.70 -6.49
C PRO A 268 1.18 -0.54 -5.39
N ASN A 269 0.47 0.57 -5.40
CA ASN A 269 -0.67 0.86 -4.54
C ASN A 269 -1.93 1.16 -5.36
N CYS A 270 -3.08 0.65 -4.92
CA CYS A 270 -4.39 0.88 -5.53
C CYS A 270 -5.36 1.43 -4.48
N GLU A 271 -6.15 2.44 -4.85
CA GLU A 271 -7.23 3.00 -4.02
C GLU A 271 -8.61 2.57 -4.54
N PHE A 272 -9.48 2.15 -3.63
CA PHE A 272 -10.82 1.67 -3.92
C PHE A 272 -11.78 1.94 -2.76
#